data_e88bad3441989d89713163a761e39b35
#
_entry.id   e88bad3441989d89713163a761e39b35
#
_cell.length_a   1.000
_cell.length_b   1.000
_cell.length_c   1.000
_cell.angle_alpha   90.00
_cell.angle_beta   90.00
_cell.angle_gamma   90.00
#
_symmetry.space_group_name_H-M   'P 1'
#
loop_
_entity.id
_entity.type
_entity.pdbx_description
1 polymer ?
#
loop_
_entity_poly.entity_id
_entity_poly.type
_entity_poly.pdbx_seq_one_letter_code
_entity_poly.pdbx_strand_id
1 'polypeptide(L)'
;MLREGFDHGFSQADWDAGKEEARKAMIERAKVRGMITYSDLVKQITSIHLEAHDSRLDHLLGEISSEEDAADRGMLTVVVVHKVGDMQPGPGFFELALSLGRDISNLLECWVEELRRVHAYWSN
;
A
#
# COMPACT_ATOMS: atom_id res chain seq x y z
N MET A 1 15.72 -24.13 -4.21
CA MET A 1 16.00 -23.51 -5.29
C MET A 1 15.44 -22.18 -5.46
N LEU A 2 16.15 -21.42 -5.98
CA LEU A 2 15.81 -20.09 -5.98
C LEU A 2 15.04 -19.73 -7.14
N ARG A 3 14.26 -18.72 -6.99
CA ARG A 3 13.53 -18.13 -8.07
C ARG A 3 14.22 -16.86 -8.48
N GLU A 4 15.47 -16.99 -8.86
CA GLU A 4 16.24 -15.84 -9.26
C GLU A 4 15.56 -15.15 -10.42
N GLY A 5 15.40 -13.84 -10.33
CA GLY A 5 14.73 -13.05 -11.34
C GLY A 5 13.21 -13.07 -11.23
N PHE A 6 12.66 -13.79 -10.22
CA PHE A 6 11.23 -13.86 -10.02
C PHE A 6 10.87 -13.53 -8.59
N ASP A 7 9.78 -12.83 -8.41
CA ASP A 7 9.26 -12.49 -7.09
C ASP A 7 7.78 -12.83 -7.11
N HIS A 8 7.38 -13.75 -6.21
CA HIS A 8 6.00 -14.20 -6.08
C HIS A 8 5.41 -14.73 -7.39
N GLY A 9 6.25 -15.35 -8.24
CA GLY A 9 5.80 -15.92 -9.50
C GLY A 9 5.92 -14.99 -10.69
N PHE A 10 6.44 -13.79 -10.49
CA PHE A 10 6.67 -12.81 -11.56
C PHE A 10 8.16 -12.55 -11.70
N SER A 11 8.59 -12.08 -12.86
CA SER A 11 9.97 -11.64 -13.00
C SER A 11 10.20 -10.42 -12.10
N GLN A 12 11.45 -10.21 -11.69
CA GLN A 12 11.77 -9.05 -10.87
C GLN A 12 11.40 -7.75 -11.58
N ALA A 13 11.65 -7.70 -12.89
CA ALA A 13 11.32 -6.49 -13.65
C ALA A 13 9.81 -6.23 -13.69
N ASP A 14 9.01 -7.28 -13.86
CA ASP A 14 7.55 -7.12 -13.88
C ASP A 14 7.02 -6.75 -12.50
N TRP A 15 7.58 -7.36 -11.45
CA TRP A 15 7.19 -7.04 -10.08
C TRP A 15 7.49 -5.57 -9.78
N ASP A 16 8.69 -5.11 -10.14
CA ASP A 16 9.08 -3.73 -9.89
C ASP A 16 8.22 -2.75 -10.69
N ALA A 17 7.88 -3.09 -11.94
CA ALA A 17 7.00 -2.26 -12.74
C ALA A 17 5.60 -2.17 -12.12
N GLY A 18 5.07 -3.30 -11.66
CA GLY A 18 3.77 -3.32 -11.00
C GLY A 18 3.79 -2.52 -9.70
N LYS A 19 4.88 -2.61 -8.96
CA LYS A 19 5.04 -1.85 -7.74
C LYS A 19 5.01 -0.35 -8.00
N GLU A 20 5.70 0.11 -9.06
CA GLU A 20 5.69 1.54 -9.38
C GLU A 20 4.33 2.00 -9.90
N GLU A 21 3.61 1.14 -10.64
CA GLU A 21 2.25 1.46 -11.06
C GLU A 21 1.33 1.65 -9.85
N ALA A 22 1.44 0.75 -8.86
CA ALA A 22 0.65 0.86 -7.64
C ALA A 22 1.03 2.11 -6.85
N ARG A 23 2.33 2.37 -6.72
CA ARG A 23 2.84 3.55 -6.01
C ARG A 23 2.28 4.83 -6.63
N LYS A 24 2.33 4.93 -7.95
CA LYS A 24 1.84 6.11 -8.66
C LYS A 24 0.34 6.32 -8.42
N ALA A 25 -0.45 5.24 -8.50
CA ALA A 25 -1.90 5.34 -8.27
C ALA A 25 -2.20 5.85 -6.87
N MET A 26 -1.47 5.35 -5.87
CA MET A 26 -1.67 5.78 -4.48
C MET A 26 -1.23 7.23 -4.26
N ILE A 27 -0.10 7.63 -4.86
CA ILE A 27 0.38 9.00 -4.74
C ILE A 27 -0.64 9.98 -5.33
N GLU A 28 -1.22 9.64 -6.48
CA GLU A 28 -2.20 10.52 -7.11
C GLU A 28 -3.42 10.73 -6.23
N ARG A 29 -3.85 9.70 -5.51
CA ARG A 29 -4.95 9.86 -4.56
C ARG A 29 -4.52 10.66 -3.34
N ALA A 30 -3.31 10.42 -2.84
CA ALA A 30 -2.80 11.15 -1.68
C ALA A 30 -2.69 12.65 -1.97
N LYS A 31 -2.34 13.02 -3.20
CA LYS A 31 -2.22 14.44 -3.58
C LYS A 31 -3.53 15.19 -3.46
N VAL A 32 -4.65 14.52 -3.61
CA VAL A 32 -5.98 15.15 -3.48
C VAL A 32 -6.65 14.76 -2.18
N ARG A 33 -5.88 14.24 -1.22
CA ARG A 33 -6.36 13.79 0.10
C ARG A 33 -7.45 12.75 -0.02
N GLY A 34 -7.30 11.86 -1.02
CA GLY A 34 -8.27 10.81 -1.30
C GLY A 34 -7.78 9.44 -0.88
N MET A 35 -8.56 8.44 -1.26
CA MET A 35 -8.30 7.04 -0.99
C MET A 35 -8.62 6.23 -2.23
N ILE A 36 -8.15 4.98 -2.27
CA ILE A 36 -8.44 4.08 -3.39
C ILE A 36 -8.81 2.72 -2.81
N THR A 37 -9.80 2.06 -3.40
CA THR A 37 -10.16 0.71 -2.94
C THR A 37 -9.16 -0.29 -3.47
N TYR A 38 -9.07 -1.46 -2.80
CA TYR A 38 -8.21 -2.55 -3.30
C TYR A 38 -8.58 -2.93 -4.73
N SER A 39 -9.89 -3.00 -5.03
CA SER A 39 -10.35 -3.36 -6.37
C SER A 39 -9.90 -2.37 -7.43
N ASP A 40 -9.99 -1.08 -7.12
CA ASP A 40 -9.58 -0.05 -8.08
C ASP A 40 -8.07 -0.01 -8.22
N LEU A 41 -7.34 -0.28 -7.12
CA LEU A 41 -5.89 -0.30 -7.16
C LEU A 41 -5.38 -1.39 -8.11
N VAL A 42 -5.91 -2.61 -8.01
CA VAL A 42 -5.43 -3.70 -8.87
C VAL A 42 -5.70 -3.42 -10.34
N LYS A 43 -6.73 -2.62 -10.66
CA LYS A 43 -6.98 -2.21 -12.04
C LYS A 43 -5.91 -1.27 -12.58
N GLN A 44 -5.20 -0.57 -11.71
CA GLN A 44 -4.11 0.32 -12.10
C GLN A 44 -2.79 -0.42 -12.26
N ILE A 45 -2.70 -1.66 -11.78
CA ILE A 45 -1.49 -2.46 -11.88
C ILE A 45 -1.63 -3.32 -13.13
N THR A 46 -0.91 -2.97 -14.19
CA THR A 46 -1.05 -3.65 -15.48
C THR A 46 0.11 -4.58 -15.80
N SER A 47 1.27 -4.36 -15.21
CA SER A 47 2.47 -5.18 -15.49
C SER A 47 2.39 -6.57 -14.91
N ILE A 48 1.59 -6.76 -13.86
CA ILE A 48 1.33 -8.07 -13.25
C ILE A 48 -0.15 -8.15 -12.96
N HIS A 49 -0.67 -9.38 -12.93
CA HIS A 49 -2.09 -9.58 -12.62
C HIS A 49 -2.24 -9.99 -11.16
N LEU A 50 -2.95 -9.17 -10.39
CA LEU A 50 -3.27 -9.45 -8.99
C LEU A 50 -4.75 -9.21 -8.76
N GLU A 51 -5.34 -10.04 -7.90
CA GLU A 51 -6.71 -9.84 -7.44
C GLU A 51 -6.69 -9.03 -6.15
N ALA A 52 -7.81 -8.39 -5.85
CA ALA A 52 -7.90 -7.53 -4.66
C ALA A 52 -7.63 -8.28 -3.35
N HIS A 53 -7.89 -9.58 -3.33
CA HIS A 53 -7.69 -10.41 -2.13
C HIS A 53 -6.43 -11.28 -2.19
N ASP A 54 -5.57 -11.06 -3.17
CA ASP A 54 -4.36 -11.86 -3.38
C ASP A 54 -3.32 -11.50 -2.31
N SER A 55 -2.77 -12.53 -1.64
CA SER A 55 -1.74 -12.29 -0.64
C SER A 55 -0.49 -11.64 -1.21
N ARG A 56 -0.22 -11.84 -2.52
CA ARG A 56 0.90 -11.18 -3.17
C ARG A 56 0.71 -9.67 -3.23
N LEU A 57 -0.54 -9.21 -3.30
CA LEU A 57 -0.82 -7.78 -3.22
C LEU A 57 -0.40 -7.22 -1.87
N ASP A 58 -0.66 -7.96 -0.78
CA ASP A 58 -0.23 -7.53 0.54
C ASP A 58 1.29 -7.39 0.62
N HIS A 59 2.03 -8.31 0.00
CA HIS A 59 3.50 -8.21 -0.04
C HIS A 59 3.93 -6.98 -0.84
N LEU A 60 3.30 -6.74 -1.98
CA LEU A 60 3.62 -5.58 -2.80
C LEU A 60 3.40 -4.28 -2.03
N LEU A 61 2.25 -4.17 -1.38
CA LEU A 61 1.92 -2.98 -0.61
C LEU A 61 2.84 -2.82 0.59
N GLY A 62 3.21 -3.94 1.24
CA GLY A 62 4.16 -3.91 2.36
C GLY A 62 5.52 -3.37 1.94
N GLU A 63 6.00 -3.77 0.78
CA GLU A 63 7.27 -3.25 0.26
C GLU A 63 7.19 -1.75 0.00
N ILE A 64 6.09 -1.30 -0.61
CA ILE A 64 5.90 0.11 -0.90
C ILE A 64 5.88 0.93 0.38
N SER A 65 5.08 0.52 1.36
CA SER A 65 4.98 1.28 2.61
C SER A 65 6.28 1.30 3.39
N SER A 66 7.01 0.18 3.37
CA SER A 66 8.31 0.13 4.06
C SER A 66 9.30 1.08 3.40
N GLU A 67 9.32 1.12 2.07
CA GLU A 67 10.22 2.02 1.33
C GLU A 67 9.84 3.47 1.56
N GLU A 68 8.55 3.79 1.54
CA GLU A 68 8.09 5.17 1.73
C GLU A 68 8.34 5.63 3.16
N ASP A 69 8.13 4.75 4.14
CA ASP A 69 8.40 5.09 5.53
C ASP A 69 9.88 5.31 5.78
N ALA A 70 10.73 4.49 5.16
CA ALA A 70 12.18 4.66 5.27
C ALA A 70 12.65 5.98 4.68
N ALA A 71 11.92 6.51 3.72
CA ALA A 71 12.20 7.81 3.11
C ALA A 71 11.49 8.96 3.84
N ASP A 72 10.88 8.69 4.99
CA ASP A 72 10.22 9.68 5.84
C ASP A 72 8.97 10.28 5.20
N ARG A 73 8.31 9.54 4.31
CA ARG A 73 7.09 9.99 3.66
C ARG A 73 5.82 9.36 4.24
N GLY A 74 5.98 8.45 5.21
CA GLY A 74 4.87 7.76 5.83
C GLY A 74 4.49 6.49 5.08
N MET A 75 3.52 5.76 5.63
CA MET A 75 3.08 4.49 5.04
C MET A 75 2.05 4.77 3.95
N LEU A 76 2.51 4.90 2.72
CA LEU A 76 1.67 5.31 1.59
C LEU A 76 0.42 4.45 1.43
N THR A 77 0.49 3.16 1.76
CA THR A 77 -0.66 2.26 1.57
C THR A 77 -1.81 2.54 2.52
N VAL A 78 -1.66 3.49 3.43
CA VAL A 78 -2.78 3.92 4.30
C VAL A 78 -3.97 4.41 3.47
N VAL A 79 -3.75 4.84 2.22
CA VAL A 79 -4.83 5.32 1.36
C VAL A 79 -5.64 4.18 0.70
N VAL A 80 -5.19 2.92 0.86
CA VAL A 80 -5.89 1.77 0.26
C VAL A 80 -6.87 1.20 1.28
N VAL A 81 -8.14 1.13 0.91
CA VAL A 81 -9.21 0.76 1.83
C VAL A 81 -10.14 -0.27 1.21
N HIS A 82 -10.92 -0.94 2.05
CA HIS A 82 -11.96 -1.85 1.58
C HIS A 82 -13.11 -1.06 0.98
N LYS A 83 -13.75 -1.64 -0.02
CA LYS A 83 -14.87 -1.00 -0.70
C LYS A 83 -16.13 -0.97 0.16
N VAL A 84 -16.32 -1.99 1.01
CA VAL A 84 -17.51 -2.10 1.84
C VAL A 84 -17.13 -2.06 3.30
N GLY A 85 -18.10 -1.85 4.16
CA GLY A 85 -17.87 -1.74 5.59
C GLY A 85 -17.47 -0.32 5.97
N ASP A 86 -16.50 -0.20 6.85
CA ASP A 86 -16.09 1.09 7.38
C ASP A 86 -15.03 1.79 6.53
N MET A 87 -14.71 1.22 5.36
CA MET A 87 -13.74 1.81 4.43
C MET A 87 -12.38 2.03 5.07
N GLN A 88 -11.93 1.05 5.85
CA GLN A 88 -10.61 1.08 6.47
C GLN A 88 -9.68 0.10 5.75
N PRO A 89 -8.37 0.20 5.98
CA PRO A 89 -7.45 -0.78 5.42
C PRO A 89 -7.61 -2.14 6.08
N GLY A 90 -7.10 -3.18 5.44
CA GLY A 90 -7.15 -4.52 5.97
C GLY A 90 -6.18 -4.72 7.13
N PRO A 91 -6.26 -5.89 7.80
CA PRO A 91 -5.42 -6.16 8.97
C PRO A 91 -3.91 -6.14 8.67
N GLY A 92 -3.53 -6.46 7.43
CA GLY A 92 -2.11 -6.41 7.06
C GLY A 92 -1.49 -5.02 7.22
N PHE A 93 -2.27 -3.97 7.00
CA PHE A 93 -1.78 -2.62 7.22
C PHE A 93 -1.38 -2.41 8.68
N PHE A 94 -2.21 -2.87 9.61
CA PHE A 94 -1.93 -2.66 11.04
C PHE A 94 -0.78 -3.51 11.53
N GLU A 95 -0.63 -4.73 11.00
CA GLU A 95 0.53 -5.56 11.32
C GLU A 95 1.82 -4.88 10.88
N LEU A 96 1.82 -4.33 9.68
CA LEU A 96 2.98 -3.60 9.18
C LEU A 96 3.22 -2.34 10.00
N ALA A 97 2.16 -1.61 10.34
CA ALA A 97 2.27 -0.39 11.14
C ALA A 97 2.95 -0.68 12.47
N LEU A 98 2.56 -1.77 13.13
CA LEU A 98 3.21 -2.17 14.37
C LEU A 98 4.69 -2.45 14.15
N SER A 99 5.04 -3.18 13.09
CA SER A 99 6.43 -3.51 12.81
C SER A 99 7.26 -2.27 12.51
N LEU A 100 6.64 -1.21 12.03
CA LEU A 100 7.32 0.06 11.71
C LEU A 100 7.24 1.05 12.89
N GLY A 101 6.83 0.59 14.06
CA GLY A 101 6.89 1.39 15.28
C GLY A 101 5.64 2.21 15.60
N ARG A 102 4.55 1.96 14.90
CA ARG A 102 3.30 2.68 15.20
C ARG A 102 2.57 2.04 16.37
N ASP A 103 1.82 2.87 17.08
CA ASP A 103 0.95 2.42 18.16
C ASP A 103 -0.37 1.98 17.56
N ILE A 104 -0.70 0.69 17.67
CA ILE A 104 -1.95 0.15 17.12
C ILE A 104 -2.96 -0.19 18.19
N SER A 105 -2.80 0.34 19.40
CA SER A 105 -3.76 0.08 20.48
C SER A 105 -5.15 0.60 20.15
N ASN A 106 -5.24 1.63 19.33
CA ASN A 106 -6.51 2.12 18.79
C ASN A 106 -6.37 2.15 17.28
N LEU A 107 -7.00 1.21 16.58
CA LEU A 107 -6.82 1.06 15.15
C LEU A 107 -7.29 2.28 14.36
N LEU A 108 -8.43 2.84 14.73
CA LEU A 108 -8.95 4.01 14.02
C LEU A 108 -7.99 5.19 14.15
N GLU A 109 -7.51 5.43 15.35
CA GLU A 109 -6.56 6.52 15.61
C GLU A 109 -5.28 6.32 14.81
N CYS A 110 -4.76 5.10 14.83
CA CYS A 110 -3.56 4.76 14.07
C CYS A 110 -3.76 5.07 12.59
N TRP A 111 -4.88 4.63 12.02
CA TRP A 111 -5.19 4.85 10.61
C TRP A 111 -5.32 6.33 10.28
N VAL A 112 -6.08 7.07 11.10
CA VAL A 112 -6.32 8.50 10.84
C VAL A 112 -5.03 9.30 10.92
N GLU A 113 -4.18 9.00 11.90
CA GLU A 113 -2.91 9.72 12.04
C GLU A 113 -1.99 9.47 10.87
N GLU A 114 -1.90 8.20 10.44
CA GLU A 114 -1.06 7.87 9.31
C GLU A 114 -1.61 8.47 8.02
N LEU A 115 -2.93 8.45 7.85
CA LEU A 115 -3.58 9.03 6.68
C LEU A 115 -3.29 10.54 6.59
N ARG A 116 -3.38 11.23 7.72
CA ARG A 116 -3.04 12.66 7.76
C ARG A 116 -1.60 12.91 7.39
N ARG A 117 -0.68 12.08 7.86
CA ARG A 117 0.74 12.21 7.56
C ARG A 117 0.99 12.08 6.06
N VAL A 118 0.42 11.06 5.45
CA VAL A 118 0.60 10.79 4.03
C VAL A 118 -0.05 11.89 3.20
N HIS A 119 -1.28 12.30 3.55
CA HIS A 119 -1.95 13.38 2.85
C HIS A 119 -1.17 14.69 2.95
N ALA A 120 -0.64 14.99 4.13
CA ALA A 120 0.12 16.22 4.32
C ALA A 120 1.38 16.23 3.45
N TYR A 121 2.05 15.09 3.36
CA TYR A 121 3.27 15.02 2.56
C TYR A 121 2.99 15.24 1.07
N TRP A 122 1.97 14.53 0.55
CA TRP A 122 1.76 14.50 -0.90
C TRP A 122 0.87 15.62 -1.43
N SER A 123 0.05 16.24 -0.59
CA SER A 123 -0.87 17.29 -1.03
C SER A 123 -0.25 18.68 -1.02
N ASN A 124 0.96 18.79 -0.55
CA ASN A 124 1.67 20.08 -0.56
C ASN A 124 2.38 20.34 -1.87
#